data_2af1fac5ebe2884b31f4326d7a01fe20
#
_entry.id   2af1fac5ebe2884b31f4326d7a01fe20
#
_cell.length_a   1.000
_cell.length_b   1.000
_cell.length_c   1.000
_cell.angle_alpha   90.00
_cell.angle_beta   90.00
_cell.angle_gamma   90.00
#
_symmetry.space_group_name_H-M   'P 1'
#
loop_
_entity.id
_entity.type
_entity.pdbx_description
1 polymer ?
#
loop_
_entity_poly.entity_id
_entity_poly.type
_entity_poly.pdbx_seq_one_letter_code
_entity_poly.pdbx_strand_id
1 'polypeptide(L)'
;SVKDMLLSENTLYREAAYRAAVHPMYIEWVFRKFSERIEGAVFLKDLEGVAREMIRRYCLLVQHHSLAGYSQVIRDAINYIDSHLHEAVGLKDIAESAGVSVSYLAARFKRETGQSVMEYINGKRILDARRYLAVTDMPVAVVGEQIGIGNGNYFTKLFKKYEKCTPREYREMMQAKR
;
A
#
# COMPACT_ATOMS: atom_id res chain seq x y z
N SER A 1 -2.01 20.93 -26.44
CA SER A 1 -1.37 19.74 -27.04
C SER A 1 -1.97 18.47 -26.47
N VAL A 2 -1.66 17.30 -27.02
CA VAL A 2 -2.08 16.00 -26.47
C VAL A 2 -1.48 15.81 -25.05
N LYS A 3 -0.28 16.28 -24.81
CA LYS A 3 0.34 16.26 -23.48
C LYS A 3 -0.47 17.07 -22.47
N ASP A 4 -0.91 18.28 -22.83
CA ASP A 4 -1.69 19.14 -21.93
C ASP A 4 -3.03 18.49 -21.59
N MET A 5 -3.66 17.83 -22.55
CA MET A 5 -4.89 17.07 -22.32
C MET A 5 -4.66 15.93 -21.32
N LEU A 6 -3.61 15.13 -21.52
CA LEU A 6 -3.29 14.01 -20.60
C LEU A 6 -2.88 14.48 -19.20
N LEU A 7 -2.19 15.61 -19.08
CA LEU A 7 -1.88 16.20 -17.76
C LEU A 7 -3.16 16.68 -17.06
N SER A 8 -4.11 17.24 -17.82
CA SER A 8 -5.42 17.61 -17.28
C SER A 8 -6.22 16.38 -16.84
N GLU A 9 -6.22 15.30 -17.61
CA GLU A 9 -6.84 14.02 -17.23
C GLU A 9 -6.19 13.43 -15.97
N ASN A 10 -4.84 13.45 -15.88
CA ASN A 10 -4.12 12.99 -14.69
C ASN A 10 -4.57 13.76 -13.44
N THR A 11 -4.77 15.07 -13.57
CA THR A 11 -5.28 15.92 -12.48
C THR A 11 -6.71 15.54 -12.10
N LEU A 12 -7.59 15.29 -13.06
CA LEU A 12 -8.98 14.86 -12.80
C LEU A 12 -9.03 13.50 -12.08
N TYR A 13 -8.20 12.54 -12.49
CA TYR A 13 -8.13 11.23 -11.83
C TYR A 13 -7.54 11.33 -10.41
N ARG A 14 -6.57 12.20 -10.21
CA ARG A 14 -6.04 12.54 -8.88
C ARG A 14 -7.17 13.03 -7.96
N GLU A 15 -7.97 13.98 -8.40
CA GLU A 15 -9.12 14.50 -7.65
C GLU A 15 -10.17 13.41 -7.36
N ALA A 16 -10.47 12.56 -8.33
CA ALA A 16 -11.38 11.43 -8.13
C ALA A 16 -10.87 10.45 -7.05
N ALA A 17 -9.57 10.18 -7.03
CA ALA A 17 -8.95 9.33 -6.01
C ALA A 17 -9.01 9.97 -4.60
N TYR A 18 -8.81 11.29 -4.48
CA TYR A 18 -9.04 12.00 -3.22
C TYR A 18 -10.47 11.88 -2.72
N ARG A 19 -11.46 12.07 -3.61
CA ARG A 19 -12.88 11.90 -3.27
C ARG A 19 -13.23 10.47 -2.85
N ALA A 20 -12.52 9.50 -3.37
CA ALA A 20 -12.64 8.09 -2.96
C ALA A 20 -11.91 7.77 -1.64
N ALA A 21 -11.42 8.79 -0.91
CA ALA A 21 -10.69 8.66 0.34
C ALA A 21 -9.50 7.70 0.27
N VAL A 22 -8.75 7.74 -0.83
CA VAL A 22 -7.45 7.08 -0.94
C VAL A 22 -6.41 7.95 -0.21
N HIS A 23 -5.44 7.30 0.46
CA HIS A 23 -4.39 8.03 1.17
C HIS A 23 -3.54 8.87 0.20
N PRO A 24 -3.24 10.14 0.53
CA PRO A 24 -2.47 11.05 -0.33
C PRO A 24 -1.15 10.47 -0.85
N MET A 25 -0.44 9.70 -0.04
CA MET A 25 0.84 9.08 -0.41
C MET A 25 0.73 8.22 -1.68
N TYR A 26 -0.32 7.42 -1.80
CA TYR A 26 -0.54 6.57 -2.98
C TYR A 26 -0.95 7.40 -4.21
N ILE A 27 -1.80 8.41 -3.98
CA ILE A 27 -2.29 9.30 -5.05
C ILE A 27 -1.14 10.08 -5.64
N GLU A 28 -0.32 10.74 -4.80
CA GLU A 28 0.78 11.59 -5.26
C GLU A 28 1.88 10.79 -5.95
N TRP A 29 2.13 9.55 -5.51
CA TRP A 29 3.06 8.66 -6.20
C TRP A 29 2.60 8.33 -7.63
N VAL A 30 1.32 7.97 -7.81
CA VAL A 30 0.74 7.68 -9.14
C VAL A 30 0.73 8.93 -10.01
N PHE A 31 0.28 10.06 -9.45
CA PHE A 31 0.20 11.34 -10.15
C PHE A 31 1.56 11.77 -10.72
N ARG A 32 2.59 11.79 -9.88
CA ARG A 32 3.94 12.18 -10.27
C ARG A 32 4.50 11.25 -11.35
N LYS A 33 4.36 9.94 -11.17
CA LYS A 33 4.83 8.95 -12.12
C LYS A 33 4.25 9.15 -13.52
N PHE A 34 2.97 9.45 -13.63
CA PHE A 34 2.35 9.67 -14.94
C PHE A 34 2.67 11.06 -15.50
N SER A 35 2.78 12.10 -14.68
CA SER A 35 3.23 13.42 -15.12
C SER A 35 4.61 13.35 -15.77
N GLU A 36 5.58 12.70 -15.10
CA GLU A 36 6.93 12.50 -15.63
C GLU A 36 6.93 11.73 -16.98
N ARG A 37 6.10 10.69 -17.09
CA ARG A 37 5.99 9.90 -18.32
C ARG A 37 5.36 10.67 -19.48
N ILE A 38 4.34 11.49 -19.21
CA ILE A 38 3.70 12.35 -20.22
C ILE A 38 4.66 13.42 -20.71
N GLU A 39 5.34 14.09 -19.79
CA GLU A 39 6.32 15.13 -20.15
C GLU A 39 7.49 14.56 -20.93
N GLY A 40 8.02 13.40 -20.53
CA GLY A 40 9.14 12.73 -21.16
C GLY A 40 8.84 12.02 -22.49
N ALA A 41 7.58 11.84 -22.87
CA ALA A 41 7.21 11.15 -24.10
C ALA A 41 7.63 11.97 -25.34
N VAL A 42 8.29 11.30 -26.28
CA VAL A 42 8.77 11.94 -27.52
C VAL A 42 7.81 11.68 -28.69
N PHE A 43 7.20 10.50 -28.72
CA PHE A 43 6.33 10.09 -29.81
C PHE A 43 4.88 10.02 -29.37
N LEU A 44 3.95 10.33 -30.27
CA LEU A 44 2.49 10.27 -30.00
C LEU A 44 2.04 8.86 -29.61
N LYS A 45 2.61 7.82 -30.19
CA LYS A 45 2.34 6.42 -29.87
C LYS A 45 2.61 6.07 -28.41
N ASP A 46 3.63 6.69 -27.81
CA ASP A 46 3.95 6.47 -26.39
C ASP A 46 2.86 7.05 -25.49
N LEU A 47 2.27 8.19 -25.87
CA LEU A 47 1.19 8.84 -25.14
C LEU A 47 -0.11 8.02 -25.11
N GLU A 48 -0.44 7.28 -26.17
CA GLU A 48 -1.62 6.40 -26.18
C GLU A 48 -1.47 5.25 -25.17
N GLY A 49 -0.29 4.67 -25.06
CA GLY A 49 0.02 3.65 -24.07
C GLY A 49 -0.05 4.19 -22.64
N VAL A 50 0.46 5.39 -22.42
CA VAL A 50 0.42 6.09 -21.12
C VAL A 50 -1.00 6.37 -20.69
N ALA A 51 -1.86 6.87 -21.59
CA ALA A 51 -3.27 7.16 -21.29
C ALA A 51 -4.03 5.92 -20.79
N ARG A 52 -3.93 4.80 -21.50
CA ARG A 52 -4.59 3.54 -21.09
C ARG A 52 -4.08 3.00 -19.75
N GLU A 53 -2.78 3.06 -19.53
CA GLU A 53 -2.19 2.60 -18.27
C GLU A 53 -2.58 3.51 -17.11
N MET A 54 -2.65 4.82 -17.33
CA MET A 54 -3.04 5.81 -16.32
C MET A 54 -4.45 5.55 -15.80
N ILE A 55 -5.45 5.42 -16.70
CA ILE A 55 -6.83 5.09 -16.31
C ILE A 55 -6.86 3.79 -15.49
N ARG A 56 -6.22 2.74 -16.01
CA ARG A 56 -6.18 1.45 -15.32
C ARG A 56 -5.56 1.56 -13.92
N ARG A 57 -4.49 2.32 -13.78
CA ARG A 57 -3.79 2.51 -12.51
C ARG A 57 -4.64 3.24 -11.48
N TYR A 58 -5.32 4.30 -11.87
CA TYR A 58 -6.22 5.00 -10.96
C TYR A 58 -7.44 4.16 -10.57
N CYS A 59 -8.01 3.39 -11.50
CA CYS A 59 -9.09 2.44 -11.18
C CYS A 59 -8.63 1.40 -10.14
N LEU A 60 -7.46 0.79 -10.33
CA LEU A 60 -6.90 -0.16 -9.39
C LEU A 60 -6.54 0.49 -8.04
N LEU A 61 -6.03 1.72 -8.07
CA LEU A 61 -5.73 2.49 -6.86
C LEU A 61 -6.98 2.69 -6.01
N VAL A 62 -8.08 3.14 -6.62
CA VAL A 62 -9.36 3.33 -5.93
C VAL A 62 -9.93 1.99 -5.46
N GLN A 63 -9.92 0.97 -6.31
CA GLN A 63 -10.44 -0.36 -5.97
C GLN A 63 -9.75 -0.97 -4.74
N HIS A 64 -8.43 -0.81 -4.62
CA HIS A 64 -7.64 -1.47 -3.57
C HIS A 64 -7.38 -0.59 -2.34
N HIS A 65 -7.47 0.73 -2.45
CA HIS A 65 -7.08 1.67 -1.40
C HIS A 65 -8.16 2.67 -1.00
N SER A 66 -9.38 2.59 -1.58
CA SER A 66 -10.47 3.47 -1.16
C SER A 66 -10.92 3.14 0.26
N LEU A 67 -11.01 4.18 1.09
CA LEU A 67 -11.52 4.11 2.46
C LEU A 67 -12.93 4.69 2.60
N ALA A 68 -13.61 4.98 1.47
CA ALA A 68 -14.92 5.67 1.47
C ALA A 68 -16.02 4.91 2.23
N GLY A 69 -15.92 3.58 2.33
CA GLY A 69 -16.86 2.73 3.08
C GLY A 69 -16.65 2.71 4.60
N TYR A 70 -15.55 3.29 5.09
CA TYR A 70 -15.23 3.29 6.52
C TYR A 70 -15.61 4.59 7.21
N SER A 71 -15.88 4.52 8.52
CA SER A 71 -16.07 5.72 9.36
C SER A 71 -14.78 6.54 9.44
N GLN A 72 -14.90 7.83 9.81
CA GLN A 72 -13.74 8.72 9.91
C GLN A 72 -12.67 8.18 10.87
N VAL A 73 -13.08 7.66 12.02
CA VAL A 73 -12.15 7.04 13.00
C VAL A 73 -11.32 5.90 12.37
N ILE A 74 -11.94 5.07 11.56
CA ILE A 74 -11.24 3.95 10.90
C ILE A 74 -10.38 4.44 9.75
N ARG A 75 -10.80 5.46 9.01
CA ARG A 75 -9.94 6.11 7.98
C ARG A 75 -8.69 6.71 8.61
N ASP A 76 -8.84 7.43 9.72
CA ASP A 76 -7.71 8.05 10.43
C ASP A 76 -6.75 6.99 10.97
N ALA A 77 -7.28 5.91 11.55
CA ALA A 77 -6.49 4.77 12.02
C ALA A 77 -5.71 4.09 10.87
N ILE A 78 -6.36 3.82 9.73
CA ILE A 78 -5.71 3.21 8.57
C ILE A 78 -4.65 4.15 7.97
N ASN A 79 -4.94 5.43 7.85
CA ASN A 79 -3.99 6.42 7.36
C ASN A 79 -2.76 6.52 8.26
N TYR A 80 -2.95 6.48 9.57
CA TYR A 80 -1.84 6.45 10.53
C TYR A 80 -0.99 5.18 10.37
N ILE A 81 -1.64 4.01 10.27
CA ILE A 81 -0.96 2.74 10.01
C ILE A 81 -0.14 2.79 8.73
N ASP A 82 -0.71 3.27 7.63
CA ASP A 82 -0.04 3.32 6.33
C ASP A 82 1.20 4.25 6.35
N SER A 83 1.11 5.36 7.07
CA SER A 83 2.24 6.29 7.22
C SER A 83 3.37 5.78 8.12
N HIS A 84 3.07 4.84 9.04
CA HIS A 84 4.02 4.31 10.03
C HIS A 84 4.22 2.80 9.92
N LEU A 85 3.87 2.20 8.78
CA LEU A 85 3.79 0.74 8.62
C LEU A 85 5.09 0.01 8.96
N HIS A 86 6.23 0.63 8.67
CA HIS A 86 7.56 0.05 8.85
C HIS A 86 8.21 0.44 10.19
N GLU A 87 7.48 1.15 11.04
CA GLU A 87 7.90 1.56 12.36
C GLU A 87 7.30 0.64 13.45
N ALA A 88 7.75 0.80 14.69
CA ALA A 88 7.16 0.12 15.84
C ALA A 88 5.84 0.81 16.23
N VAL A 89 4.75 0.46 15.56
CA VAL A 89 3.42 1.03 15.79
C VAL A 89 2.63 0.18 16.77
N GLY A 90 2.20 0.81 17.87
CA GLY A 90 1.33 0.20 18.87
C GLY A 90 -0.15 0.59 18.71
N LEU A 91 -1.04 -0.24 19.24
CA LEU A 91 -2.48 0.03 19.24
C LEU A 91 -2.83 1.35 19.96
N LYS A 92 -2.05 1.73 20.97
CA LYS A 92 -2.20 2.98 21.70
C LYS A 92 -1.95 4.20 20.82
N ASP A 93 -0.87 4.17 20.04
CA ASP A 93 -0.49 5.29 19.16
C ASP A 93 -1.56 5.53 18.08
N ILE A 94 -2.10 4.43 17.53
CA ILE A 94 -3.16 4.48 16.52
C ILE A 94 -4.46 5.04 17.12
N ALA A 95 -4.82 4.59 18.32
CA ALA A 95 -6.03 5.07 19.00
C ALA A 95 -5.93 6.56 19.34
N GLU A 96 -4.76 7.00 19.81
CA GLU A 96 -4.48 8.41 20.11
C GLU A 96 -4.57 9.27 18.85
N SER A 97 -3.99 8.83 17.74
CA SER A 97 -4.08 9.55 16.46
C SER A 97 -5.51 9.69 15.95
N ALA A 98 -6.36 8.71 16.21
CA ALA A 98 -7.79 8.73 15.83
C ALA A 98 -8.68 9.41 16.89
N GLY A 99 -8.13 9.88 18.01
CA GLY A 99 -8.85 10.59 19.07
C GLY A 99 -9.83 9.70 19.86
N VAL A 100 -9.55 8.40 19.99
CA VAL A 100 -10.44 7.44 20.66
C VAL A 100 -9.69 6.55 21.65
N SER A 101 -10.44 5.84 22.50
CA SER A 101 -9.83 4.82 23.38
C SER A 101 -9.38 3.57 22.60
N VAL A 102 -8.39 2.86 23.13
CA VAL A 102 -7.88 1.60 22.58
C VAL A 102 -9.00 0.57 22.41
N SER A 103 -9.85 0.42 23.42
CA SER A 103 -10.96 -0.53 23.39
C SER A 103 -12.01 -0.19 22.31
N TYR A 104 -12.33 1.09 22.16
CA TYR A 104 -13.24 1.55 21.12
C TYR A 104 -12.66 1.30 19.73
N LEU A 105 -11.39 1.68 19.51
CA LEU A 105 -10.72 1.44 18.25
C LEU A 105 -10.72 -0.05 17.89
N ALA A 106 -10.29 -0.92 18.80
CA ALA A 106 -10.17 -2.36 18.55
C ALA A 106 -11.52 -2.98 18.14
N ALA A 107 -12.60 -2.66 18.87
CA ALA A 107 -13.94 -3.15 18.57
C ALA A 107 -14.47 -2.61 17.24
N ARG A 108 -14.29 -1.32 16.99
CA ARG A 108 -14.80 -0.67 15.79
C ARG A 108 -14.03 -1.11 14.55
N PHE A 109 -12.70 -1.19 14.64
CA PHE A 109 -11.84 -1.63 13.55
C PHE A 109 -12.21 -3.04 13.09
N LYS A 110 -12.36 -3.98 14.02
CA LYS A 110 -12.77 -5.35 13.69
C LYS A 110 -14.17 -5.42 13.07
N ARG A 111 -15.11 -4.61 13.58
CA ARG A 111 -16.47 -4.56 13.03
C ARG A 111 -16.52 -4.04 11.60
N GLU A 112 -15.74 -3.00 11.27
CA GLU A 112 -15.77 -2.37 9.95
C GLU A 112 -14.85 -3.06 8.94
N THR A 113 -13.68 -3.57 9.37
CA THR A 113 -12.69 -4.18 8.47
C THR A 113 -12.73 -5.72 8.43
N GLY A 114 -13.41 -6.34 9.39
CA GLY A 114 -13.47 -7.80 9.54
C GLY A 114 -12.23 -8.42 10.22
N GLN A 115 -11.21 -7.64 10.55
CA GLN A 115 -9.95 -8.12 11.14
C GLN A 115 -9.49 -7.21 12.27
N SER A 116 -8.63 -7.73 13.15
CA SER A 116 -8.01 -6.91 14.19
C SER A 116 -7.01 -5.93 13.59
N VAL A 117 -6.70 -4.86 14.32
CA VAL A 117 -5.68 -3.88 13.92
C VAL A 117 -4.32 -4.56 13.63
N MET A 118 -3.91 -5.49 14.49
CA MET A 118 -2.63 -6.19 14.33
C MET A 118 -2.63 -7.16 13.14
N GLU A 119 -3.75 -7.82 12.85
CA GLU A 119 -3.89 -8.64 11.64
C GLU A 119 -3.79 -7.78 10.38
N TYR A 120 -4.40 -6.61 10.39
CA TYR A 120 -4.32 -5.65 9.28
C TYR A 120 -2.88 -5.17 9.05
N ILE A 121 -2.18 -4.73 10.10
CA ILE A 121 -0.77 -4.31 10.03
C ILE A 121 0.11 -5.45 9.51
N ASN A 122 -0.02 -6.64 10.10
CA ASN A 122 0.77 -7.79 9.72
C ASN A 122 0.53 -8.22 8.27
N GLY A 123 -0.72 -8.21 7.81
CA GLY A 123 -1.07 -8.51 6.42
C GLY A 123 -0.37 -7.56 5.43
N LYS A 124 -0.37 -6.26 5.71
CA LYS A 124 0.33 -5.26 4.89
C LYS A 124 1.86 -5.45 4.91
N ARG A 125 2.44 -5.70 6.07
CA ARG A 125 3.88 -5.98 6.21
C ARG A 125 4.32 -7.21 5.42
N ILE A 126 3.53 -8.28 5.47
CA ILE A 126 3.81 -9.50 4.70
C ILE A 126 3.68 -9.23 3.19
N LEU A 127 2.72 -8.41 2.77
CA LEU A 127 2.61 -8.02 1.36
C LEU A 127 3.88 -7.28 0.86
N ASP A 128 4.44 -6.39 1.67
CA ASP A 128 5.69 -5.71 1.35
C ASP A 128 6.88 -6.69 1.38
N ALA A 129 6.94 -7.60 2.34
CA ALA A 129 7.96 -8.65 2.38
C ALA A 129 7.97 -9.49 1.10
N ARG A 130 6.79 -9.87 0.58
CA ARG A 130 6.68 -10.59 -0.70
C ARG A 130 7.34 -9.84 -1.85
N ARG A 131 7.13 -8.53 -1.92
CA ARG A 131 7.74 -7.68 -2.96
C ARG A 131 9.26 -7.68 -2.85
N TYR A 132 9.81 -7.43 -1.65
CA TYR A 132 11.26 -7.48 -1.43
C TYR A 132 11.85 -8.84 -1.78
N LEU A 133 11.24 -9.93 -1.32
CA LEU A 133 11.70 -11.29 -1.58
C LEU A 133 11.67 -11.67 -3.06
N ALA A 134 10.65 -11.18 -3.79
CA ALA A 134 10.48 -11.48 -5.22
C ALA A 134 11.46 -10.72 -6.12
N VAL A 135 11.82 -9.46 -5.77
CA VAL A 135 12.54 -8.57 -6.70
C VAL A 135 13.95 -8.21 -6.24
N THR A 136 14.36 -8.60 -5.04
CA THR A 136 15.70 -8.29 -4.48
C THR A 136 16.38 -9.53 -3.94
N ASP A 137 17.73 -9.45 -3.81
CA ASP A 137 18.54 -10.46 -3.13
C ASP A 137 18.84 -10.09 -1.66
N MET A 138 18.10 -9.12 -1.12
CA MET A 138 18.23 -8.66 0.26
C MET A 138 18.13 -9.83 1.24
N PRO A 139 19.03 -9.97 2.24
CA PRO A 139 18.95 -11.03 3.24
C PRO A 139 17.58 -11.07 3.93
N VAL A 140 17.05 -12.26 4.21
CA VAL A 140 15.71 -12.44 4.82
C VAL A 140 15.58 -11.65 6.13
N ALA A 141 16.63 -11.61 6.96
CA ALA A 141 16.63 -10.84 8.20
C ALA A 141 16.45 -9.33 7.93
N VAL A 142 17.15 -8.81 6.91
CA VAL A 142 17.07 -7.39 6.52
C VAL A 142 15.68 -7.08 5.95
N VAL A 143 15.07 -7.99 5.19
CA VAL A 143 13.66 -7.84 4.75
C VAL A 143 12.74 -7.68 5.97
N GLY A 144 12.92 -8.53 7.00
CA GLY A 144 12.15 -8.41 8.24
C GLY A 144 12.28 -7.04 8.90
N GLU A 145 13.50 -6.51 9.01
CA GLU A 145 13.76 -5.17 9.54
C GLU A 145 13.09 -4.08 8.70
N GLN A 146 13.19 -4.16 7.36
CA GLN A 146 12.61 -3.17 6.44
C GLN A 146 11.09 -3.07 6.51
N ILE A 147 10.42 -4.16 6.85
CA ILE A 147 8.96 -4.18 7.02
C ILE A 147 8.50 -3.93 8.46
N GLY A 148 9.41 -3.53 9.36
CA GLY A 148 9.11 -3.24 10.77
C GLY A 148 8.97 -4.47 11.66
N ILE A 149 9.57 -5.61 11.29
CA ILE A 149 9.61 -6.85 12.08
C ILE A 149 11.08 -7.21 12.36
N GLY A 150 11.65 -6.63 13.43
CA GLY A 150 13.07 -6.83 13.76
C GLY A 150 13.43 -8.23 14.27
N ASN A 151 12.46 -9.05 14.71
CA ASN A 151 12.71 -10.42 15.18
C ASN A 151 12.54 -11.42 14.03
N GLY A 152 13.67 -11.98 13.55
CA GLY A 152 13.68 -12.90 12.41
C GLY A 152 12.89 -14.20 12.62
N ASN A 153 12.87 -14.74 13.84
CA ASN A 153 12.07 -15.93 14.16
C ASN A 153 10.58 -15.61 14.09
N TYR A 154 10.17 -14.47 14.64
CA TYR A 154 8.79 -14.02 14.56
C TYR A 154 8.40 -13.72 13.12
N PHE A 155 9.24 -13.04 12.35
CA PHE A 155 9.02 -12.80 10.92
C PHE A 155 8.80 -14.09 10.15
N THR A 156 9.65 -15.09 10.31
CA THR A 156 9.53 -16.37 9.63
C THR A 156 8.23 -17.10 9.97
N LYS A 157 7.84 -17.11 11.25
CA LYS A 157 6.57 -17.70 11.69
C LYS A 157 5.36 -16.96 11.11
N LEU A 158 5.39 -15.63 11.15
CA LEU A 158 4.34 -14.80 10.63
C LEU A 158 4.19 -14.96 9.11
N PHE A 159 5.30 -14.91 8.38
CA PHE A 159 5.31 -15.10 6.93
C PHE A 159 4.72 -16.46 6.54
N LYS A 160 5.14 -17.54 7.22
CA LYS A 160 4.60 -18.87 7.00
C LYS A 160 3.10 -18.98 7.31
N LYS A 161 2.61 -18.24 8.31
CA LYS A 161 1.17 -18.18 8.62
C LYS A 161 0.37 -17.63 7.44
N TYR A 162 0.86 -16.59 6.76
CA TYR A 162 0.18 -15.93 5.64
C TYR A 162 0.40 -16.63 4.30
N GLU A 163 1.64 -16.99 4.00
CA GLU A 163 2.04 -17.48 2.65
C GLU A 163 2.18 -19.02 2.56
N LYS A 164 2.02 -19.74 3.69
CA LYS A 164 2.14 -21.22 3.78
C LYS A 164 3.53 -21.78 3.47
N CYS A 165 4.51 -20.94 3.25
CA CYS A 165 5.91 -21.29 3.05
C CYS A 165 6.82 -20.29 3.80
N THR A 166 8.11 -20.65 3.96
CA THR A 166 9.09 -19.74 4.56
C THR A 166 9.47 -18.61 3.61
N PRO A 167 10.01 -17.47 4.10
CA PRO A 167 10.51 -16.39 3.25
C PRO A 167 11.54 -16.88 2.21
N ARG A 168 12.40 -17.82 2.60
CA ARG A 168 13.42 -18.39 1.71
C ARG A 168 12.79 -19.21 0.59
N GLU A 169 11.89 -20.13 0.92
CA GLU A 169 11.15 -20.93 -0.07
C GLU A 169 10.34 -20.04 -1.02
N TYR A 170 9.72 -18.98 -0.49
CA TYR A 170 9.00 -18.00 -1.33
C TYR A 170 9.92 -17.33 -2.34
N ARG A 171 11.11 -16.88 -1.91
CA ARG A 171 12.12 -16.28 -2.80
C ARG A 171 12.53 -17.26 -3.91
N GLU A 172 12.88 -18.50 -3.54
CA GLU A 172 13.29 -19.52 -4.49
C GLU A 172 12.21 -19.77 -5.55
N MET A 173 10.94 -19.86 -5.14
CA MET A 173 9.81 -20.03 -6.07
C MET A 173 9.62 -18.83 -7.00
N MET A 174 9.79 -17.61 -6.50
CA MET A 174 9.57 -16.40 -7.31
C MET A 174 10.73 -16.12 -8.26
N GLN A 175 11.96 -16.40 -7.87
CA GLN A 175 13.14 -16.23 -8.73
C GLN A 175 13.24 -17.31 -9.80
N ALA A 176 12.77 -18.53 -9.55
CA ALA A 176 12.71 -19.59 -10.56
C ALA A 176 11.71 -19.31 -11.70
N LYS A 177 10.80 -18.35 -11.52
CA LYS A 177 9.81 -17.93 -12.54
C LYS A 177 10.27 -16.75 -13.39
N ARG A 178 11.47 -16.21 -13.14
CA ARG A 178 12.12 -15.14 -13.92
C ARG A 178 12.96 -15.73 -15.06
#